data_7434115e513e39edea493a90be669c1d
#
_entry.id   7434115e513e39edea493a90be669c1d
#
_cell.length_a   1.000
_cell.length_b   1.000
_cell.length_c   1.000
_cell.angle_alpha   90.00
_cell.angle_beta   90.00
_cell.angle_gamma   90.00
#
_symmetry.space_group_name_H-M   'P 1'
#
loop_
_entity.id
_entity.type
_entity.pdbx_description
1 polymer ?
#
loop_
_entity_poly.entity_id
_entity_poly.type
_entity_poly.pdbx_seq_one_letter_code
_entity_poly.pdbx_strand_id
1 'polypeptide(L)'
;MVKTILSVFTLKTSMNKILLISVFSILTLNIMAQEKIIQTAGRTQLGEFASKFAELNDDVLFGEIWNRTDKLGLRDRSLVTITSLISQGITDNSLVFHLQSAKKNGITRTEISETITHIGFYAGWPKAWAAFNLAKDVWAEDTTGEDAKTIFQREMIFPIGEPNTAYEKYFIGNSYLSPISRNQMHISNVTFEPRCRNNWHIHKATKGGGQILIGIAGRGWYQEEGKNAVEILPGTIIHIPANVKHWHGAATDSWFAHLAFEVPGEKTSNEWLEAVTDEEYNKLE
;
A
#
# COMPACT_ATOMS: atom_id res chain seq x y z
N MET A 1 42.54 -47.88 46.35
CA MET A 1 42.12 -48.16 44.99
C MET A 1 40.75 -47.50 44.76
N VAL A 2 40.69 -46.16 44.70
CA VAL A 2 39.54 -45.36 44.30
C VAL A 2 40.09 -44.00 43.92
N LYS A 3 40.41 -43.77 42.68
CA LYS A 3 40.63 -42.47 42.05
C LYS A 3 40.83 -42.73 40.54
N THR A 4 39.77 -42.66 39.75
CA THR A 4 39.85 -42.38 38.31
C THR A 4 38.47 -42.68 37.69
N ILE A 5 37.43 -41.95 38.00
CA ILE A 5 36.22 -41.80 37.22
C ILE A 5 35.57 -40.45 37.59
N LEU A 6 36.23 -39.32 37.25
CA LEU A 6 35.57 -38.01 37.38
C LEU A 6 36.19 -36.94 36.41
N SER A 7 36.55 -37.34 35.20
CA SER A 7 37.08 -36.35 34.26
C SER A 7 36.48 -36.39 32.84
N VAL A 8 35.40 -37.13 32.62
CA VAL A 8 34.81 -37.25 31.26
C VAL A 8 33.42 -36.53 31.15
N PHE A 9 32.88 -36.01 32.24
CA PHE A 9 31.54 -35.39 32.19
C PHE A 9 31.53 -33.84 32.07
N THR A 10 32.69 -33.17 32.08
CA THR A 10 32.74 -31.69 32.05
C THR A 10 33.12 -31.09 30.68
N LEU A 11 33.39 -31.87 29.66
CA LEU A 11 33.76 -31.34 28.35
C LEU A 11 32.60 -31.38 27.30
N LYS A 12 31.45 -31.98 27.63
CA LYS A 12 30.33 -32.06 26.67
C LYS A 12 29.29 -30.95 26.78
N THR A 13 29.34 -30.13 27.84
CA THR A 13 28.40 -29.03 28.06
C THR A 13 28.88 -27.67 27.57
N SER A 14 30.16 -27.54 27.18
CA SER A 14 30.70 -26.25 26.67
C SER A 14 30.59 -26.06 25.16
N MET A 15 30.50 -27.13 24.37
CA MET A 15 30.43 -27.02 22.91
C MET A 15 29.00 -26.71 22.39
N ASN A 16 27.96 -27.03 23.14
CA ASN A 16 26.58 -26.75 22.71
C ASN A 16 26.10 -25.32 23.00
N LYS A 17 26.85 -24.52 23.77
CA LYS A 17 26.52 -23.11 24.00
C LYS A 17 27.16 -22.13 23.00
N ILE A 18 28.16 -22.56 22.26
CA ILE A 18 28.84 -21.73 21.24
C ILE A 18 28.16 -21.86 19.88
N LEU A 19 27.42 -22.96 19.64
CA LEU A 19 26.70 -23.14 18.37
C LEU A 19 25.29 -22.50 18.35
N LEU A 20 24.77 -22.02 19.50
CA LEU A 20 23.47 -21.31 19.58
C LEU A 20 23.57 -19.79 19.45
N ILE A 21 24.77 -19.23 19.45
CA ILE A 21 24.98 -17.78 19.34
C ILE A 21 25.27 -17.33 17.90
N SER A 22 25.60 -18.25 17.00
CA SER A 22 25.93 -17.91 15.61
C SER A 22 24.75 -18.02 14.61
N VAL A 23 23.57 -18.44 15.07
CA VAL A 23 22.35 -18.52 14.18
C VAL A 23 21.40 -17.34 14.40
N PHE A 24 21.69 -16.44 15.37
CA PHE A 24 20.78 -15.33 15.69
C PHE A 24 21.18 -13.98 15.07
N SER A 25 22.13 -13.94 14.14
CA SER A 25 22.67 -12.70 13.59
C SER A 25 22.59 -12.55 12.08
N ILE A 26 21.66 -13.24 11.40
CA ILE A 26 21.36 -12.97 9.98
C ILE A 26 19.84 -12.89 9.81
N LEU A 27 19.17 -12.06 10.63
CA LEU A 27 17.99 -11.34 10.18
C LEU A 27 18.50 -9.96 9.77
N THR A 28 19.15 -9.88 8.62
CA THR A 28 19.29 -8.58 7.95
C THR A 28 17.88 -8.12 7.61
N LEU A 29 17.34 -7.22 8.44
CA LEU A 29 16.36 -6.29 7.97
C LEU A 29 16.97 -5.65 6.71
N ASN A 30 16.52 -6.06 5.55
CA ASN A 30 16.60 -5.23 4.36
C ASN A 30 15.67 -4.02 4.63
N ILE A 31 16.12 -3.10 5.48
CA ILE A 31 15.69 -1.73 5.42
C ILE A 31 16.17 -1.29 4.05
N MET A 32 15.28 -1.29 3.06
CA MET A 32 15.52 -0.62 1.79
C MET A 32 15.88 0.81 2.18
N ALA A 33 17.17 1.11 2.21
CA ALA A 33 17.63 2.46 2.44
C ALA A 33 17.01 3.30 1.33
N GLN A 34 16.10 4.19 1.68
CA GLN A 34 15.49 5.08 0.72
C GLN A 34 16.61 5.83 -0.01
N GLU A 35 16.60 5.78 -1.33
CA GLU A 35 17.63 6.38 -2.15
C GLU A 35 17.74 7.88 -1.82
N LYS A 36 18.96 8.31 -1.49
CA LYS A 36 19.20 9.70 -1.10
C LYS A 36 18.94 10.64 -2.27
N ILE A 37 18.14 11.67 -2.04
CA ILE A 37 17.90 12.72 -3.04
C ILE A 37 19.20 13.48 -3.25
N ILE A 38 19.63 13.52 -4.51
CA ILE A 38 20.77 14.33 -4.98
C ILE A 38 20.22 15.34 -6.00
N GLN A 39 20.48 16.61 -5.78
CA GLN A 39 20.11 17.68 -6.70
C GLN A 39 21.37 18.45 -7.12
N THR A 40 21.42 18.80 -8.38
CA THR A 40 22.53 19.58 -8.96
C THR A 40 22.03 20.76 -9.80
N ALA A 41 20.73 20.99 -9.85
CA ALA A 41 20.12 22.02 -10.67
C ALA A 41 20.58 23.43 -10.29
N GLY A 42 20.82 23.70 -9.01
CA GLY A 42 21.36 24.96 -8.54
C GLY A 42 22.72 25.26 -9.16
N ARG A 43 23.65 24.32 -9.07
CA ARG A 43 25.00 24.45 -9.65
C ARG A 43 24.96 24.53 -11.17
N THR A 44 24.13 23.69 -11.79
CA THR A 44 24.05 23.62 -13.26
C THR A 44 23.50 24.90 -13.86
N GLN A 45 22.51 25.53 -13.23
CA GLN A 45 21.78 26.67 -13.79
C GLN A 45 22.34 28.00 -13.29
N LEU A 46 22.79 28.08 -12.05
CA LEU A 46 23.13 29.33 -11.38
C LEU A 46 24.54 29.35 -10.75
N GLY A 47 25.29 28.23 -10.84
CA GLY A 47 26.55 28.09 -10.12
C GLY A 47 27.58 29.20 -10.37
N GLU A 48 27.71 29.70 -11.60
CA GLU A 48 28.59 30.79 -11.93
C GLU A 48 28.03 32.16 -11.49
N PHE A 49 26.73 32.34 -11.54
CA PHE A 49 26.06 33.62 -11.24
C PHE A 49 25.79 33.78 -9.75
N ALA A 50 25.37 32.70 -9.07
CA ALA A 50 24.95 32.72 -7.66
C ALA A 50 25.41 31.44 -6.92
N SER A 51 26.73 31.26 -6.81
CA SER A 51 27.36 30.07 -6.27
C SER A 51 26.86 29.69 -4.87
N LYS A 52 26.66 30.66 -3.99
CA LYS A 52 26.17 30.39 -2.61
C LYS A 52 24.70 29.95 -2.61
N PHE A 53 23.87 30.53 -3.46
CA PHE A 53 22.49 30.08 -3.63
C PHE A 53 22.45 28.64 -4.19
N ALA A 54 23.26 28.34 -5.19
CA ALA A 54 23.37 27.01 -5.77
C ALA A 54 23.80 25.95 -4.73
N GLU A 55 24.80 26.25 -3.91
CA GLU A 55 25.24 25.40 -2.80
C GLU A 55 24.08 25.14 -1.79
N LEU A 56 23.41 26.20 -1.35
CA LEU A 56 22.30 26.07 -0.39
C LEU A 56 21.13 25.26 -0.96
N ASN A 57 20.82 25.46 -2.26
CA ASN A 57 19.78 24.69 -2.92
C ASN A 57 20.15 23.20 -3.00
N ASP A 58 21.32 22.89 -3.51
CA ASP A 58 21.69 21.50 -3.82
C ASP A 58 22.08 20.71 -2.56
N ASP A 59 22.89 21.29 -1.69
CA ASP A 59 23.46 20.57 -0.55
C ASP A 59 22.57 20.68 0.70
N VAL A 60 22.01 21.85 0.99
CA VAL A 60 21.23 22.04 2.21
C VAL A 60 19.76 21.70 1.98
N LEU A 61 19.08 22.38 1.02
CA LEU A 61 17.67 22.13 0.82
C LEU A 61 17.42 20.67 0.39
N PHE A 62 18.00 20.24 -0.72
CA PHE A 62 17.78 18.90 -1.22
C PHE A 62 18.68 17.86 -0.55
N GLY A 63 19.97 18.17 -0.31
CA GLY A 63 20.93 17.25 0.25
C GLY A 63 20.72 16.91 1.73
N GLU A 64 20.18 17.85 2.52
CA GLU A 64 19.91 17.66 3.94
C GLU A 64 18.41 17.65 4.26
N ILE A 65 17.68 18.74 3.99
CA ILE A 65 16.29 18.90 4.46
C ILE A 65 15.34 17.88 3.81
N TRP A 66 15.40 17.69 2.52
CA TRP A 66 14.57 16.71 1.84
C TRP A 66 14.93 15.27 2.18
N ASN A 67 16.16 15.00 2.60
CA ASN A 67 16.61 13.67 3.01
C ASN A 67 16.32 13.32 4.49
N ARG A 68 15.67 14.20 5.27
CA ARG A 68 15.22 13.91 6.65
C ARG A 68 13.90 13.12 6.65
N THR A 69 13.90 12.00 5.95
CA THR A 69 12.70 11.17 5.72
C THR A 69 12.23 10.44 6.97
N ASP A 70 13.11 10.30 7.97
CA ASP A 70 12.80 9.80 9.32
C ASP A 70 11.97 10.78 10.15
N LYS A 71 11.90 12.05 9.76
CA LYS A 71 11.13 13.09 10.45
C LYS A 71 9.85 13.45 9.71
N LEU A 72 9.92 13.53 8.39
CA LEU A 72 8.77 13.79 7.51
C LEU A 72 9.04 13.11 6.17
N GLY A 73 8.16 12.22 5.75
CA GLY A 73 8.27 11.46 4.51
C GLY A 73 8.27 12.36 3.26
N LEU A 74 8.82 11.86 2.15
CA LEU A 74 8.88 12.61 0.89
C LEU A 74 7.49 12.98 0.35
N ARG A 75 6.52 12.10 0.56
CA ARG A 75 5.13 12.30 0.20
C ARG A 75 4.55 13.55 0.88
N ASP A 76 4.67 13.61 2.20
CA ASP A 76 4.14 14.73 2.99
C ASP A 76 4.90 16.03 2.74
N ARG A 77 6.24 15.95 2.55
CA ARG A 77 7.02 17.12 2.11
C ARG A 77 6.55 17.67 0.79
N SER A 78 6.20 16.80 -0.17
CA SER A 78 5.65 17.23 -1.46
C SER A 78 4.33 17.97 -1.29
N LEU A 79 3.40 17.47 -0.46
CA LEU A 79 2.13 18.16 -0.18
C LEU A 79 2.34 19.51 0.49
N VAL A 80 3.22 19.60 1.49
CA VAL A 80 3.57 20.86 2.18
C VAL A 80 4.15 21.86 1.19
N THR A 81 5.07 21.44 0.33
CA THR A 81 5.72 22.32 -0.66
C THR A 81 4.70 22.82 -1.69
N ILE A 82 3.90 21.92 -2.28
CA ILE A 82 2.86 22.28 -3.25
C ILE A 82 1.84 23.25 -2.63
N THR A 83 1.37 22.97 -1.43
CA THR A 83 0.44 23.83 -0.69
C THR A 83 1.04 25.24 -0.49
N SER A 84 2.32 25.31 -0.11
CA SER A 84 3.03 26.57 0.08
C SER A 84 3.14 27.35 -1.22
N LEU A 85 3.54 26.72 -2.32
CA LEU A 85 3.68 27.38 -3.63
C LEU A 85 2.33 27.91 -4.13
N ILE A 86 1.28 27.10 -4.11
CA ILE A 86 -0.07 27.50 -4.55
C ILE A 86 -0.57 28.67 -3.69
N SER A 87 -0.39 28.61 -2.37
CA SER A 87 -0.83 29.68 -1.46
C SER A 87 -0.15 31.00 -1.74
N GLN A 88 1.10 30.99 -2.18
CA GLN A 88 1.84 32.19 -2.60
C GLN A 88 1.48 32.64 -4.03
N GLY A 89 0.75 31.86 -4.79
CA GLY A 89 0.41 32.14 -6.20
C GLY A 89 1.53 31.77 -7.18
N ILE A 90 2.49 30.95 -6.77
CA ILE A 90 3.54 30.42 -7.64
C ILE A 90 2.93 29.24 -8.42
N THR A 91 2.54 29.51 -9.65
CA THR A 91 1.86 28.56 -10.55
C THR A 91 2.56 28.50 -11.91
N ASP A 92 3.86 28.40 -11.86
CA ASP A 92 4.78 28.31 -13.00
C ASP A 92 5.50 26.95 -13.03
N ASN A 93 6.62 26.88 -13.74
CA ASN A 93 7.45 25.69 -13.86
C ASN A 93 7.98 25.17 -12.50
N SER A 94 8.09 26.02 -11.49
CA SER A 94 8.49 25.58 -10.13
C SER A 94 7.42 24.68 -9.54
N LEU A 95 6.14 25.04 -9.71
CA LEU A 95 5.04 24.19 -9.28
C LEU A 95 4.99 22.87 -10.08
N VAL A 96 5.22 22.93 -11.41
CA VAL A 96 5.25 21.72 -12.26
C VAL A 96 6.29 20.72 -11.75
N PHE A 97 7.51 21.20 -11.45
CA PHE A 97 8.57 20.35 -10.88
C PHE A 97 8.14 19.65 -9.58
N HIS A 98 7.49 20.39 -8.68
CA HIS A 98 7.04 19.82 -7.40
C HIS A 98 5.82 18.91 -7.56
N LEU A 99 4.93 19.15 -8.53
CA LEU A 99 3.84 18.24 -8.88
C LEU A 99 4.38 16.90 -9.44
N GLN A 100 5.37 16.95 -10.35
CA GLN A 100 6.04 15.75 -10.86
C GLN A 100 6.75 14.98 -9.75
N SER A 101 7.43 15.68 -8.84
CA SER A 101 8.06 15.08 -7.67
C SER A 101 7.03 14.43 -6.74
N ALA A 102 5.88 15.07 -6.54
CA ALA A 102 4.78 14.53 -5.74
C ALA A 102 4.21 13.24 -6.33
N LYS A 103 3.98 13.21 -7.65
CA LYS A 103 3.56 11.99 -8.37
C LYS A 103 4.58 10.87 -8.18
N LYS A 104 5.88 11.15 -8.34
CA LYS A 104 6.97 10.19 -8.08
C LYS A 104 7.00 9.71 -6.63
N ASN A 105 6.65 10.57 -5.68
CA ASN A 105 6.61 10.27 -4.24
C ASN A 105 5.29 9.61 -3.80
N GLY A 106 4.45 9.15 -4.74
CA GLY A 106 3.25 8.37 -4.47
C GLY A 106 1.99 9.19 -4.15
N ILE A 107 1.94 10.49 -4.53
CA ILE A 107 0.70 11.26 -4.48
C ILE A 107 -0.18 10.89 -5.67
N THR A 108 -1.36 10.36 -5.39
CA THR A 108 -2.32 9.94 -6.41
C THR A 108 -3.04 11.14 -7.06
N ARG A 109 -3.69 10.91 -8.20
CA ARG A 109 -4.54 11.90 -8.86
C ARG A 109 -5.67 12.40 -7.95
N THR A 110 -6.30 11.49 -7.22
CA THR A 110 -7.37 11.83 -6.26
C THR A 110 -6.84 12.72 -5.15
N GLU A 111 -5.72 12.36 -4.54
CA GLU A 111 -5.14 13.12 -3.43
C GLU A 111 -4.69 14.51 -3.83
N ILE A 112 -4.07 14.67 -5.00
CA ILE A 112 -3.68 16.01 -5.46
C ILE A 112 -4.91 16.86 -5.81
N SER A 113 -5.96 16.25 -6.37
CA SER A 113 -7.23 16.91 -6.65
C SER A 113 -7.88 17.43 -5.37
N GLU A 114 -8.00 16.58 -4.35
CA GLU A 114 -8.55 16.97 -3.05
C GLU A 114 -7.68 18.03 -2.35
N THR A 115 -6.36 17.90 -2.44
CA THR A 115 -5.44 18.89 -1.89
C THR A 115 -5.64 20.27 -2.52
N ILE A 116 -5.70 20.35 -3.85
CA ILE A 116 -5.90 21.63 -4.56
C ILE A 116 -7.31 22.19 -4.28
N THR A 117 -8.33 21.34 -4.24
CA THR A 117 -9.69 21.72 -3.88
C THR A 117 -9.71 22.36 -2.49
N HIS A 118 -9.12 21.70 -1.50
CA HIS A 118 -9.03 22.21 -0.13
C HIS A 118 -8.30 23.54 -0.06
N ILE A 119 -7.14 23.67 -0.72
CA ILE A 119 -6.35 24.92 -0.80
C ILE A 119 -7.17 26.06 -1.39
N GLY A 120 -8.07 25.80 -2.34
CA GLY A 120 -8.93 26.80 -2.95
C GLY A 120 -9.73 27.63 -1.95
N PHE A 121 -10.15 27.04 -0.83
CA PHE A 121 -10.89 27.72 0.25
C PHE A 121 -9.99 28.61 1.12
N TYR A 122 -8.69 28.34 1.21
CA TYR A 122 -7.75 29.09 2.05
C TYR A 122 -6.88 30.07 1.26
N ALA A 123 -6.51 29.73 0.03
CA ALA A 123 -5.60 30.54 -0.80
C ALA A 123 -6.29 31.29 -1.93
N GLY A 124 -7.55 30.97 -2.19
CA GLY A 124 -8.39 31.60 -3.22
C GLY A 124 -8.52 30.78 -4.51
N TRP A 125 -9.72 30.82 -5.05
CA TRP A 125 -10.19 30.02 -6.19
C TRP A 125 -9.35 30.17 -7.46
N PRO A 126 -8.92 31.40 -7.86
CA PRO A 126 -8.07 31.55 -9.06
C PRO A 126 -6.74 30.82 -8.98
N LYS A 127 -6.13 30.73 -7.78
CA LYS A 127 -4.86 30.00 -7.59
C LYS A 127 -5.07 28.49 -7.71
N ALA A 128 -6.20 27.99 -7.18
CA ALA A 128 -6.57 26.58 -7.33
C ALA A 128 -6.79 26.23 -8.81
N TRP A 129 -7.50 27.05 -9.59
CA TRP A 129 -7.67 26.85 -11.02
C TRP A 129 -6.35 26.80 -11.77
N ALA A 130 -5.43 27.74 -11.50
CA ALA A 130 -4.11 27.74 -12.12
C ALA A 130 -3.32 26.46 -11.78
N ALA A 131 -3.37 26.03 -10.51
CA ALA A 131 -2.74 24.79 -10.08
C ALA A 131 -3.35 23.54 -10.73
N PHE A 132 -4.69 23.46 -10.86
CA PHE A 132 -5.36 22.38 -11.57
C PHE A 132 -4.96 22.30 -13.04
N ASN A 133 -4.78 23.43 -13.71
CA ASN A 133 -4.32 23.43 -15.11
C ASN A 133 -2.94 22.78 -15.29
N LEU A 134 -2.05 22.92 -14.31
CA LEU A 134 -0.75 22.24 -14.31
C LEU A 134 -0.85 20.79 -13.83
N ALA A 135 -1.61 20.55 -12.79
CA ALA A 135 -1.75 19.22 -12.20
C ALA A 135 -2.39 18.22 -13.18
N LYS A 136 -3.41 18.63 -13.95
CA LYS A 136 -4.05 17.73 -14.91
C LYS A 136 -3.07 17.22 -15.97
N ASP A 137 -2.06 18.00 -16.35
CA ASP A 137 -1.07 17.60 -17.35
C ASP A 137 -0.04 16.63 -16.72
N VAL A 138 0.33 16.84 -15.46
CA VAL A 138 1.22 15.95 -14.72
C VAL A 138 0.56 14.60 -14.42
N TRP A 139 -0.75 14.59 -14.08
CA TRP A 139 -1.56 13.39 -13.86
C TRP A 139 -2.46 13.06 -15.06
N ALA A 140 -2.20 13.65 -16.23
CA ALA A 140 -2.77 13.09 -17.46
C ALA A 140 -2.43 11.60 -17.48
N GLU A 141 -3.41 10.78 -17.85
CA GLU A 141 -3.17 9.36 -18.03
C GLU A 141 -1.96 9.23 -18.94
N ASP A 142 -0.92 8.58 -18.45
CA ASP A 142 0.22 8.27 -19.28
C ASP A 142 -0.32 7.42 -20.43
N THR A 143 -0.50 8.02 -21.59
CA THR A 143 -0.81 7.33 -22.84
C THR A 143 0.36 6.44 -23.29
N THR A 144 1.27 6.12 -22.39
CA THR A 144 2.41 5.20 -22.56
C THR A 144 1.98 3.75 -22.77
N GLY A 145 0.67 3.46 -22.77
CA GLY A 145 0.17 2.10 -22.97
C GLY A 145 0.33 1.19 -21.75
N GLU A 146 0.71 1.73 -20.60
CA GLU A 146 0.69 0.96 -19.35
C GLU A 146 -0.74 0.63 -18.96
N ASP A 147 -0.98 -0.65 -18.70
CA ASP A 147 -2.30 -1.10 -18.27
C ASP A 147 -2.57 -0.72 -16.81
N ALA A 148 -3.87 -0.61 -16.47
CA ALA A 148 -4.33 -0.22 -15.14
C ALA A 148 -3.81 -1.17 -14.03
N LYS A 149 -3.54 -2.43 -14.35
CA LYS A 149 -2.95 -3.42 -13.44
C LYS A 149 -1.52 -3.03 -13.05
N THR A 150 -0.71 -2.64 -14.04
CA THR A 150 0.66 -2.19 -13.82
C THR A 150 0.71 -0.93 -12.97
N ILE A 151 -0.20 0.02 -13.21
CA ILE A 151 -0.33 1.24 -12.41
C ILE A 151 -0.68 0.89 -10.96
N PHE A 152 -1.70 0.05 -10.75
CA PHE A 152 -2.14 -0.37 -9.42
C PHE A 152 -1.06 -1.16 -8.68
N GLN A 153 -0.28 -2.00 -9.39
CA GLN A 153 0.82 -2.77 -8.77
C GLN A 153 1.88 -1.86 -8.11
N ARG A 154 2.10 -0.65 -8.62
CA ARG A 154 3.06 0.30 -8.02
C ARG A 154 2.61 0.84 -6.66
N GLU A 155 1.31 0.87 -6.42
CA GLU A 155 0.73 1.32 -5.15
C GLU A 155 0.73 0.21 -4.10
N MET A 156 1.06 -1.02 -4.49
CA MET A 156 0.95 -2.19 -3.64
C MET A 156 2.28 -2.59 -3.01
N ILE A 157 2.26 -2.93 -1.72
CA ILE A 157 3.38 -3.54 -0.99
C ILE A 157 3.57 -5.00 -1.41
N PHE A 158 2.45 -5.72 -1.67
CA PHE A 158 2.46 -7.12 -2.07
C PHE A 158 2.15 -7.26 -3.56
N PRO A 159 2.66 -8.31 -4.24
CA PRO A 159 2.34 -8.52 -5.64
C PRO A 159 0.84 -8.78 -5.85
N ILE A 160 0.29 -8.28 -6.94
CA ILE A 160 -1.09 -8.57 -7.37
C ILE A 160 -1.29 -10.08 -7.48
N GLY A 161 -0.29 -10.80 -8.00
CA GLY A 161 -0.36 -12.23 -8.17
C GLY A 161 -0.87 -12.67 -9.54
N GLU A 162 -1.15 -13.95 -9.65
CA GLU A 162 -1.64 -14.59 -10.88
C GLU A 162 -3.18 -14.50 -10.97
N PRO A 163 -3.76 -14.59 -12.18
CA PRO A 163 -5.20 -14.70 -12.34
C PRO A 163 -5.77 -15.81 -11.46
N ASN A 164 -6.86 -15.51 -10.77
CA ASN A 164 -7.48 -16.42 -9.79
C ASN A 164 -8.34 -17.50 -10.46
N THR A 165 -7.76 -18.24 -11.40
CA THR A 165 -8.47 -19.22 -12.26
C THR A 165 -9.12 -20.35 -11.49
N ALA A 166 -8.55 -20.77 -10.35
CA ALA A 166 -9.12 -21.84 -9.53
C ALA A 166 -10.49 -21.50 -8.93
N TYR A 167 -10.76 -20.22 -8.73
CA TYR A 167 -12.00 -19.73 -8.12
C TYR A 167 -12.81 -18.82 -9.05
N GLU A 168 -12.40 -18.63 -10.30
CA GLU A 168 -13.03 -17.68 -11.25
C GLU A 168 -14.56 -17.79 -11.34
N LYS A 169 -15.09 -19.03 -11.29
CA LYS A 169 -16.54 -19.29 -11.32
C LYS A 169 -17.31 -18.73 -10.13
N TYR A 170 -16.63 -18.30 -9.08
CA TYR A 170 -17.21 -17.71 -7.88
C TYR A 170 -16.99 -16.18 -7.81
N PHE A 171 -16.52 -15.59 -8.91
CA PHE A 171 -16.29 -14.15 -9.00
C PHE A 171 -17.02 -13.58 -10.22
N ILE A 172 -17.50 -12.37 -10.10
CA ILE A 172 -17.94 -11.53 -11.20
C ILE A 172 -16.81 -10.55 -11.48
N GLY A 173 -16.27 -10.55 -12.71
CA GLY A 173 -15.09 -9.76 -13.08
C GLY A 173 -13.77 -10.48 -12.78
N ASN A 174 -12.64 -9.78 -13.02
CA ASN A 174 -11.32 -10.34 -12.90
C ASN A 174 -10.76 -10.16 -11.49
N SER A 175 -10.19 -11.23 -10.94
CA SER A 175 -9.47 -11.21 -9.66
C SER A 175 -8.14 -11.94 -9.79
N TYR A 176 -7.24 -11.62 -8.86
CA TYR A 176 -5.89 -12.16 -8.81
C TYR A 176 -5.59 -12.65 -7.39
N LEU A 177 -4.72 -13.64 -7.29
CA LEU A 177 -4.36 -14.26 -6.02
C LEU A 177 -2.83 -14.38 -5.91
N SER A 178 -2.29 -13.85 -4.81
CA SER A 178 -0.88 -14.03 -4.43
C SER A 178 -0.80 -14.65 -3.03
N PRO A 179 -0.36 -15.90 -2.89
CA PRO A 179 -0.10 -16.48 -1.58
C PRO A 179 1.07 -15.77 -0.90
N ILE A 180 0.83 -15.22 0.29
CA ILE A 180 1.84 -14.51 1.09
C ILE A 180 2.45 -15.45 2.13
N SER A 181 1.63 -16.29 2.77
CA SER A 181 2.07 -17.29 3.73
C SER A 181 1.28 -18.58 3.55
N ARG A 182 1.99 -19.72 3.65
CA ARG A 182 1.38 -21.08 3.65
C ARG A 182 1.72 -21.87 4.91
N ASN A 183 2.61 -21.31 5.74
CA ASN A 183 3.03 -21.93 7.00
C ASN A 183 2.25 -21.31 8.16
N GLN A 184 1.96 -22.09 9.21
CA GLN A 184 1.24 -21.69 10.41
C GLN A 184 -0.16 -21.12 10.11
N MET A 185 -0.29 -20.08 9.29
CA MET A 185 -1.54 -19.46 8.87
C MET A 185 -1.49 -19.20 7.36
N HIS A 186 -2.56 -19.54 6.67
CA HIS A 186 -2.70 -19.19 5.26
C HIS A 186 -3.07 -17.72 5.16
N ILE A 187 -2.25 -16.98 4.44
CA ILE A 187 -2.46 -15.57 4.14
C ILE A 187 -2.32 -15.40 2.64
N SER A 188 -3.32 -14.80 2.02
CA SER A 188 -3.29 -14.48 0.60
C SER A 188 -3.57 -13.01 0.39
N ASN A 189 -2.89 -12.39 -0.54
CA ASN A 189 -3.33 -11.14 -1.13
C ASN A 189 -4.34 -11.46 -2.24
N VAL A 190 -5.54 -10.94 -2.10
CA VAL A 190 -6.62 -11.04 -3.10
C VAL A 190 -6.83 -9.67 -3.69
N THR A 191 -6.67 -9.57 -5.01
CA THR A 191 -6.81 -8.32 -5.76
C THR A 191 -7.98 -8.41 -6.73
N PHE A 192 -8.77 -7.36 -6.81
CA PHE A 192 -9.99 -7.23 -7.60
C PHE A 192 -9.84 -6.04 -8.55
N GLU A 193 -10.17 -6.26 -9.82
CA GLU A 193 -10.39 -5.15 -10.76
C GLU A 193 -11.63 -4.34 -10.35
N PRO A 194 -11.79 -3.09 -10.84
CA PRO A 194 -13.02 -2.34 -10.63
C PRO A 194 -14.26 -3.17 -10.99
N ARG A 195 -15.32 -3.10 -10.16
CA ARG A 195 -16.55 -3.86 -10.24
C ARG A 195 -16.44 -5.36 -9.92
N CYS A 196 -15.24 -5.92 -9.75
CA CYS A 196 -15.09 -7.33 -9.42
C CYS A 196 -15.50 -7.60 -7.97
N ARG A 197 -16.29 -8.64 -7.77
CA ARG A 197 -16.75 -9.12 -6.46
C ARG A 197 -16.88 -10.63 -6.45
N ASN A 198 -16.72 -11.23 -5.29
CA ASN A 198 -17.00 -12.65 -5.13
C ASN A 198 -18.49 -12.91 -4.85
N ASN A 199 -18.88 -14.15 -5.00
CA ASN A 199 -20.21 -14.61 -4.62
C ASN A 199 -20.41 -14.55 -3.11
N TRP A 200 -21.64 -14.58 -2.67
CA TRP A 200 -21.97 -14.90 -1.29
C TRP A 200 -21.32 -16.23 -0.91
N HIS A 201 -20.71 -16.28 0.26
CA HIS A 201 -20.03 -17.48 0.76
C HIS A 201 -19.95 -17.52 2.28
N ILE A 202 -19.59 -18.70 2.79
CA ILE A 202 -19.49 -18.97 4.22
C ILE A 202 -18.20 -19.73 4.49
N HIS A 203 -17.40 -19.24 5.45
CA HIS A 203 -16.30 -19.99 6.05
C HIS A 203 -16.84 -20.81 7.20
N LYS A 204 -17.14 -22.10 6.95
CA LYS A 204 -17.70 -23.00 7.95
C LYS A 204 -16.64 -23.50 8.94
N ALA A 205 -17.00 -23.62 10.21
CA ALA A 205 -16.23 -24.33 11.22
C ALA A 205 -17.14 -24.78 12.35
N THR A 206 -16.74 -25.85 13.05
CA THR A 206 -17.43 -26.30 14.25
C THR A 206 -16.93 -25.63 15.52
N LYS A 207 -15.68 -25.08 15.47
CA LYS A 207 -15.07 -24.31 16.54
C LYS A 207 -13.95 -23.44 15.96
N GLY A 208 -13.80 -22.20 16.41
CA GLY A 208 -12.88 -21.22 15.81
C GLY A 208 -13.26 -20.96 14.35
N GLY A 209 -12.29 -20.80 13.47
CA GLY A 209 -12.51 -20.56 12.04
C GLY A 209 -12.97 -19.14 11.71
N GLY A 210 -13.41 -18.94 10.48
CA GLY A 210 -13.75 -17.64 9.91
C GLY A 210 -12.59 -17.02 9.15
N GLN A 211 -12.69 -15.72 8.88
CA GLN A 211 -11.70 -15.00 8.08
C GLN A 211 -11.44 -13.61 8.68
N ILE A 212 -10.23 -13.09 8.47
CA ILE A 212 -9.91 -11.69 8.73
C ILE A 212 -9.46 -11.08 7.41
N LEU A 213 -10.04 -9.93 7.05
CA LEU A 213 -9.60 -9.12 5.90
C LEU A 213 -8.90 -7.87 6.41
N ILE A 214 -7.79 -7.51 5.75
CA ILE A 214 -7.10 -6.24 5.97
C ILE A 214 -6.97 -5.54 4.62
N GLY A 215 -7.65 -4.41 4.45
CA GLY A 215 -7.50 -3.58 3.26
C GLY A 215 -6.07 -3.06 3.13
N ILE A 216 -5.46 -3.18 1.94
CA ILE A 216 -4.07 -2.76 1.71
C ILE A 216 -3.90 -1.78 0.57
N ALA A 217 -4.82 -1.75 -0.40
CA ALA A 217 -4.79 -0.80 -1.51
C ALA A 217 -6.18 -0.62 -2.13
N GLY A 218 -6.42 0.55 -2.69
CA GLY A 218 -7.67 0.88 -3.36
C GLY A 218 -8.88 0.93 -2.42
N ARG A 219 -10.08 0.72 -2.99
CA ARG A 219 -11.35 0.84 -2.29
C ARG A 219 -12.26 -0.35 -2.61
N GLY A 220 -12.89 -0.94 -1.60
CA GLY A 220 -13.78 -2.08 -1.76
C GLY A 220 -14.89 -2.13 -0.71
N TRP A 221 -15.68 -3.20 -0.79
CA TRP A 221 -16.85 -3.43 0.06
C TRP A 221 -16.80 -4.80 0.72
N TYR A 222 -17.33 -4.88 1.91
CA TYR A 222 -17.72 -6.11 2.60
C TYR A 222 -19.16 -6.00 3.03
N GLN A 223 -19.93 -7.08 2.90
CA GLN A 223 -21.28 -7.14 3.41
C GLN A 223 -21.60 -8.51 4.00
N GLU A 224 -22.16 -8.51 5.20
CA GLU A 224 -22.77 -9.65 5.84
C GLU A 224 -24.26 -9.68 5.48
N GLU A 225 -24.84 -10.88 5.29
CA GLU A 225 -26.25 -11.03 4.96
C GLU A 225 -27.15 -10.34 6.00
N GLY A 226 -28.08 -9.53 5.50
CA GLY A 226 -29.01 -8.76 6.31
C GLY A 226 -28.43 -7.52 7.00
N LYS A 227 -27.16 -7.16 6.73
CA LYS A 227 -26.53 -5.95 7.26
C LYS A 227 -26.17 -4.96 6.14
N ASN A 228 -25.92 -3.71 6.52
CA ASN A 228 -25.38 -2.72 5.60
C ASN A 228 -23.95 -3.09 5.19
N ALA A 229 -23.58 -2.77 3.96
CA ALA A 229 -22.22 -2.91 3.50
C ALA A 229 -21.28 -1.97 4.26
N VAL A 230 -20.03 -2.42 4.43
CA VAL A 230 -18.94 -1.69 5.07
C VAL A 230 -17.88 -1.41 4.02
N GLU A 231 -17.47 -0.16 3.88
CA GLU A 231 -16.37 0.23 3.01
C GLU A 231 -15.04 -0.25 3.57
N ILE A 232 -14.20 -0.79 2.69
CA ILE A 232 -12.84 -1.23 3.03
C ILE A 232 -11.85 -0.31 2.32
N LEU A 233 -11.10 0.43 3.11
CA LEU A 233 -9.97 1.26 2.70
C LEU A 233 -8.66 0.66 3.25
N PRO A 234 -7.48 1.09 2.79
CA PRO A 234 -6.21 0.68 3.38
C PRO A 234 -6.17 0.91 4.89
N GLY A 235 -5.86 -0.16 5.65
CA GLY A 235 -5.88 -0.15 7.12
C GLY A 235 -7.21 -0.58 7.75
N THR A 236 -8.30 -0.72 6.98
CA THR A 236 -9.55 -1.28 7.50
C THR A 236 -9.39 -2.77 7.81
N ILE A 237 -9.85 -3.20 8.96
CA ILE A 237 -9.83 -4.62 9.39
C ILE A 237 -11.26 -5.11 9.57
N ILE A 238 -11.60 -6.19 8.87
CA ILE A 238 -12.89 -6.86 8.99
C ILE A 238 -12.68 -8.23 9.65
N HIS A 239 -13.36 -8.47 10.75
CA HIS A 239 -13.41 -9.75 11.42
C HIS A 239 -14.68 -10.51 11.02
N ILE A 240 -14.53 -11.61 10.32
CA ILE A 240 -15.64 -12.44 9.83
C ILE A 240 -15.68 -13.73 10.64
N PRO A 241 -16.64 -13.89 11.58
CA PRO A 241 -16.78 -15.13 12.31
C PRO A 241 -17.10 -16.31 11.42
N ALA A 242 -16.75 -17.53 11.85
CA ALA A 242 -17.18 -18.72 11.16
C ALA A 242 -18.72 -18.78 11.03
N ASN A 243 -19.18 -19.38 9.95
CA ASN A 243 -20.60 -19.60 9.63
C ASN A 243 -21.41 -18.34 9.32
N VAL A 244 -20.74 -17.19 9.09
CA VAL A 244 -21.37 -15.97 8.63
C VAL A 244 -21.39 -15.93 7.11
N LYS A 245 -22.58 -15.73 6.51
CA LYS A 245 -22.75 -15.53 5.07
C LYS A 245 -22.38 -14.09 4.72
N HIS A 246 -21.44 -13.92 3.80
CA HIS A 246 -20.91 -12.62 3.41
C HIS A 246 -20.36 -12.63 1.98
N TRP A 247 -20.07 -11.45 1.49
CA TRP A 247 -19.30 -11.24 0.27
C TRP A 247 -18.37 -10.02 0.44
N HIS A 248 -17.36 -9.88 -0.45
CA HIS A 248 -16.51 -8.71 -0.58
C HIS A 248 -16.03 -8.54 -2.03
N GLY A 249 -15.60 -7.32 -2.37
CA GLY A 249 -15.17 -6.99 -3.70
C GLY A 249 -14.72 -5.54 -3.84
N ALA A 250 -14.26 -5.17 -5.03
CA ALA A 250 -13.86 -3.81 -5.37
C ALA A 250 -15.07 -2.86 -5.46
N ALA A 251 -14.84 -1.56 -5.35
CA ALA A 251 -15.80 -0.54 -5.76
C ALA A 251 -15.91 -0.45 -7.29
N THR A 252 -16.89 0.27 -7.83
CA THR A 252 -17.13 0.31 -9.27
C THR A 252 -16.06 1.07 -10.04
N ASP A 253 -15.39 2.00 -9.38
CA ASP A 253 -14.39 2.92 -9.94
C ASP A 253 -12.96 2.71 -9.43
N SER A 254 -12.73 1.70 -8.58
CA SER A 254 -11.44 1.47 -7.95
C SER A 254 -11.02 0.00 -8.02
N TRP A 255 -9.75 -0.23 -8.30
CA TRP A 255 -9.10 -1.47 -7.91
C TRP A 255 -9.15 -1.62 -6.39
N PHE A 256 -9.11 -2.85 -5.91
CA PHE A 256 -9.12 -3.15 -4.49
C PHE A 256 -8.22 -4.35 -4.19
N ALA A 257 -7.44 -4.26 -3.12
CA ALA A 257 -6.67 -5.38 -2.62
C ALA A 257 -6.76 -5.48 -1.11
N HIS A 258 -6.87 -6.72 -0.62
CA HIS A 258 -6.83 -7.02 0.80
C HIS A 258 -6.03 -8.28 1.11
N LEU A 259 -5.46 -8.35 2.29
CA LEU A 259 -4.98 -9.61 2.83
C LEU A 259 -6.15 -10.40 3.41
N ALA A 260 -6.26 -11.68 3.03
CA ALA A 260 -7.20 -12.64 3.56
C ALA A 260 -6.46 -13.62 4.47
N PHE A 261 -6.85 -13.68 5.72
CA PHE A 261 -6.32 -14.60 6.73
C PHE A 261 -7.36 -15.67 7.00
N GLU A 262 -7.02 -16.92 6.77
CA GLU A 262 -7.86 -18.06 7.20
C GLU A 262 -7.63 -18.31 8.69
N VAL A 263 -8.64 -18.02 9.50
CA VAL A 263 -8.55 -18.24 10.96
C VAL A 263 -8.59 -19.74 11.23
N PRO A 264 -7.61 -20.29 12.00
CA PRO A 264 -7.60 -21.70 12.34
C PRO A 264 -8.88 -22.16 13.06
N GLY A 265 -9.40 -23.31 12.68
CA GLY A 265 -10.62 -23.87 13.25
C GLY A 265 -10.74 -25.38 13.07
N GLU A 266 -11.76 -25.96 13.69
CA GLU A 266 -12.07 -27.39 13.58
C GLU A 266 -13.10 -27.62 12.47
N LYS A 267 -12.87 -28.63 11.61
CA LYS A 267 -13.74 -29.02 10.47
C LYS A 267 -14.06 -27.82 9.55
N THR A 268 -13.03 -27.05 9.21
CA THR A 268 -13.18 -25.88 8.35
C THR A 268 -13.48 -26.29 6.91
N SER A 269 -14.36 -25.53 6.24
CA SER A 269 -14.65 -25.65 4.81
C SER A 269 -15.25 -24.35 4.29
N ASN A 270 -15.11 -24.11 2.98
CA ASN A 270 -15.72 -22.96 2.33
C ASN A 270 -16.96 -23.42 1.54
N GLU A 271 -18.08 -22.75 1.72
CA GLU A 271 -19.30 -22.94 0.97
C GLU A 271 -19.56 -21.71 0.10
N TRP A 272 -19.55 -21.90 -1.22
CA TRP A 272 -19.87 -20.88 -2.18
C TRP A 272 -21.35 -20.94 -2.52
N LEU A 273 -21.99 -19.77 -2.54
CA LEU A 273 -23.41 -19.61 -2.72
C LEU A 273 -23.70 -18.78 -4.00
N GLU A 274 -24.85 -18.13 -4.05
CA GLU A 274 -25.30 -17.32 -5.17
C GLU A 274 -24.41 -16.10 -5.42
N ALA A 275 -24.46 -15.62 -6.66
CA ALA A 275 -23.77 -14.40 -7.05
C ALA A 275 -24.44 -13.16 -6.42
N VAL A 276 -23.65 -12.16 -6.06
CA VAL A 276 -24.15 -10.82 -5.71
C VAL A 276 -24.66 -10.15 -6.96
N THR A 277 -25.94 -9.81 -7.00
CA THR A 277 -26.56 -9.22 -8.17
C THR A 277 -26.04 -7.80 -8.46
N ASP A 278 -26.11 -7.38 -9.73
CA ASP A 278 -25.76 -5.98 -10.07
C ASP A 278 -26.71 -4.98 -9.38
N GLU A 279 -27.97 -5.37 -9.15
CA GLU A 279 -28.92 -4.52 -8.44
C GLU A 279 -28.52 -4.30 -6.97
N GLU A 280 -28.05 -5.33 -6.27
CA GLU A 280 -27.56 -5.21 -4.90
C GLU A 280 -26.25 -4.41 -4.84
N TYR A 281 -25.34 -4.73 -5.74
CA TYR A 281 -24.01 -4.11 -5.76
C TYR A 281 -24.05 -2.62 -6.11
N ASN A 282 -24.85 -2.22 -7.11
CA ASN A 282 -24.95 -0.82 -7.53
C ASN A 282 -25.68 0.10 -6.53
N LYS A 283 -26.27 -0.45 -5.45
CA LYS A 283 -26.84 0.36 -4.35
C LYS A 283 -25.78 0.89 -3.38
N LEU A 284 -24.53 0.48 -3.52
CA LEU A 284 -23.44 0.83 -2.59
C LEU A 284 -22.69 2.13 -2.96
N GLU A 285 -23.15 2.83 -3.99
CA GLU A 285 -22.54 4.06 -4.51
C GLU A 285 -23.45 5.27 -4.36
#